data_0381863b45958de96b8445cbc33b1bf9
#
_entry.id   0381863b45958de96b8445cbc33b1bf9
#
_cell.length_a   1.000
_cell.length_b   1.000
_cell.length_c   1.000
_cell.angle_alpha   90.00
_cell.angle_beta   90.00
_cell.angle_gamma   90.00
#
_symmetry.space_group_name_H-M   'P 1'
#
loop_
_entity.id
_entity.type
_entity.pdbx_description
1 polymer ?
#
loop_
_entity_poly.entity_id
_entity_poly.type
_entity_poly.pdbx_seq_one_letter_code
_entity_poly.pdbx_strand_id
1 'polypeptide(L)'
;MVSWNIAIVLVLLAFALPFVLLHVQLEQRRQRQRRDFTEKEYLRRMLRDTEAHVRNDKALFLEALGVPFLLVKPTGRLVMANRYAGDVLGVDVQKCPNLLKILPEGALRSLLQEVLQIQQPSTQSLTLTVQGEERFYLLTSTPLGNADKHIGLVLHDVTNEQRTQMIRRDFVANASHELRTPLTILRGYLENLLENPDDASDAAVRSRALNIMSKHVERISRLVEDMLTISRLESMQSLQLECGEFDLEQEVNEVAQRLERMIVQQQAQLTVSMAPSPFRIRGDRFYWSQIIFNLLENSLKNNPAPGVQIKVSASQQADGSAAICVEDNGVGIAEDALPFVFNRFYRADKSGLIKGTGLGLSIVRHAVEAHGGTISVASEPGVRTVFTIVLPASALCI
;
A
#
# COMPACT_ATOMS: atom_id res chain seq x y z
N MET A 1 -30.05 20.60 17.09
CA MET A 1 -29.87 19.16 17.47
C MET A 1 -28.83 18.42 16.64
N VAL A 2 -28.48 18.84 15.43
CA VAL A 2 -27.48 18.16 14.57
C VAL A 2 -26.03 18.40 15.02
N SER A 3 -25.71 19.55 15.63
CA SER A 3 -24.34 19.91 16.04
C SER A 3 -23.78 19.10 17.23
N TRP A 4 -24.64 18.63 18.13
CA TRP A 4 -24.23 17.83 19.29
C TRP A 4 -23.78 16.41 18.91
N ASN A 5 -24.44 15.81 17.92
CA ASN A 5 -24.09 14.47 17.46
C ASN A 5 -22.71 14.43 16.74
N ILE A 6 -22.34 15.51 16.05
CA ILE A 6 -21.03 15.59 15.37
C ILE A 6 -19.90 15.78 16.39
N ALA A 7 -20.10 16.57 17.44
CA ALA A 7 -19.13 16.75 18.49
C ALA A 7 -18.88 15.45 19.29
N ILE A 8 -19.95 14.69 19.56
CA ILE A 8 -19.86 13.38 20.24
C ILE A 8 -19.09 12.38 19.38
N VAL A 9 -19.37 12.32 18.08
CA VAL A 9 -18.66 11.43 17.15
C VAL A 9 -17.18 11.78 17.05
N LEU A 10 -16.83 13.06 16.99
CA LEU A 10 -15.44 13.52 16.97
C LEU A 10 -14.69 13.22 18.28
N VAL A 11 -15.35 13.37 19.42
CA VAL A 11 -14.78 13.01 20.72
C VAL A 11 -14.61 11.48 20.84
N LEU A 12 -15.59 10.70 20.41
CA LEU A 12 -15.50 9.24 20.40
C LEU A 12 -14.39 8.74 19.47
N LEU A 13 -14.23 9.36 18.30
CA LEU A 13 -13.13 9.04 17.38
C LEU A 13 -11.76 9.43 17.95
N ALA A 14 -11.65 10.58 18.62
CA ALA A 14 -10.40 11.03 19.24
C ALA A 14 -9.97 10.11 20.40
N PHE A 15 -10.92 9.50 21.12
CA PHE A 15 -10.63 8.53 22.18
C PHE A 15 -10.48 7.10 21.67
N ALA A 16 -11.24 6.69 20.65
CA ALA A 16 -11.19 5.34 20.11
C ALA A 16 -9.91 5.07 19.29
N LEU A 17 -9.43 6.05 18.51
CA LEU A 17 -8.26 5.89 17.65
C LEU A 17 -6.97 5.54 18.42
N PRO A 18 -6.62 6.22 19.54
CA PRO A 18 -5.46 5.83 20.35
C PRO A 18 -5.61 4.44 20.98
N PHE A 19 -6.84 4.04 21.38
CA PHE A 19 -7.09 2.73 21.95
C PHE A 19 -6.96 1.60 20.91
N VAL A 20 -7.48 1.82 19.71
CA VAL A 20 -7.34 0.87 18.60
C VAL A 20 -5.88 0.76 18.17
N LEU A 21 -5.16 1.89 18.06
CA LEU A 21 -3.72 1.90 17.74
C LEU A 21 -2.90 1.20 18.83
N LEU A 22 -3.20 1.46 20.09
CA LEU A 22 -2.54 0.81 21.23
C LEU A 22 -2.84 -0.70 21.23
N HIS A 23 -4.09 -1.10 20.98
CA HIS A 23 -4.47 -2.52 20.92
C HIS A 23 -3.78 -3.24 19.75
N VAL A 24 -3.74 -2.64 18.57
CA VAL A 24 -3.02 -3.17 17.40
C VAL A 24 -1.52 -3.26 17.66
N GLN A 25 -0.92 -2.26 18.31
CA GLN A 25 0.51 -2.29 18.69
C GLN A 25 0.80 -3.38 19.74
N LEU A 26 -0.09 -3.56 20.72
CA LEU A 26 0.06 -4.60 21.75
C LEU A 26 -0.11 -6.01 21.15
N GLU A 27 -1.06 -6.20 20.26
CA GLU A 27 -1.25 -7.46 19.52
C GLU A 27 -0.04 -7.77 18.62
N GLN A 28 0.49 -6.80 17.90
CA GLN A 28 1.69 -6.95 17.09
C GLN A 28 2.93 -7.27 17.93
N ARG A 29 3.09 -6.63 19.11
CA ARG A 29 4.16 -6.95 20.06
C ARG A 29 4.03 -8.36 20.62
N ARG A 30 2.81 -8.80 20.98
CA ARG A 30 2.54 -10.18 21.45
C ARG A 30 2.80 -11.23 20.38
N GLN A 31 2.40 -10.97 19.13
CA GLN A 31 2.68 -11.89 18.02
C GLN A 31 4.18 -11.97 17.71
N ARG A 32 4.91 -10.85 17.77
CA ARG A 32 6.38 -10.84 17.62
C ARG A 32 7.04 -11.65 18.73
N GLN A 33 6.69 -11.41 20.00
CA GLN A 33 7.26 -12.15 21.13
C GLN A 33 6.97 -13.67 21.05
N ARG A 34 5.79 -14.07 20.58
CA ARG A 34 5.46 -15.49 20.38
C ARG A 34 6.25 -16.10 19.21
N ARG A 35 6.45 -15.37 18.10
CA ARG A 35 7.30 -15.84 16.99
C ARG A 35 8.75 -15.97 17.43
N ASP A 36 9.32 -14.95 18.09
CA ASP A 36 10.70 -14.98 18.59
C ASP A 36 10.91 -16.13 19.59
N PHE A 37 9.94 -16.43 20.44
CA PHE A 37 10.05 -17.51 21.41
C PHE A 37 10.02 -18.89 20.75
N THR A 38 9.07 -19.13 19.84
CA THR A 38 8.95 -20.40 19.12
C THR A 38 10.13 -20.64 18.19
N GLU A 39 10.64 -19.61 17.51
CA GLU A 39 11.80 -19.70 16.62
C GLU A 39 13.09 -19.99 17.40
N LYS A 40 13.31 -19.32 18.53
CA LYS A 40 14.45 -19.59 19.43
C LYS A 40 14.40 -21.01 20.03
N GLU A 41 13.23 -21.48 20.40
CA GLU A 41 13.06 -22.82 20.96
C GLU A 41 13.22 -23.93 19.90
N TYR A 42 12.71 -23.68 18.69
CA TYR A 42 12.90 -24.54 17.53
C TYR A 42 14.39 -24.65 17.15
N LEU A 43 15.09 -23.53 17.00
CA LEU A 43 16.53 -23.50 16.75
C LEU A 43 17.33 -24.22 17.83
N ARG A 44 16.99 -24.05 19.12
CA ARG A 44 17.65 -24.74 20.23
C ARG A 44 17.43 -26.24 20.25
N ARG A 45 16.23 -26.70 19.91
CA ARG A 45 15.93 -28.14 19.75
C ARG A 45 16.68 -28.71 18.56
N MET A 46 16.59 -28.05 17.42
CA MET A 46 17.30 -28.46 16.22
C MET A 46 18.82 -28.55 16.42
N LEU A 47 19.41 -27.60 17.12
CA LEU A 47 20.84 -27.61 17.40
C LEU A 47 21.24 -28.75 18.38
N ARG A 48 20.39 -29.12 19.35
CA ARG A 48 20.63 -30.26 20.25
C ARG A 48 20.54 -31.62 19.56
N ASP A 49 19.55 -31.78 18.67
CA ASP A 49 19.39 -33.03 17.93
C ASP A 49 20.50 -33.24 16.88
N THR A 50 21.13 -32.14 16.39
CA THR A 50 22.26 -32.19 15.46
C THR A 50 23.55 -32.66 16.13
N GLU A 51 23.77 -32.45 17.42
CA GLU A 51 24.94 -32.96 18.13
C GLU A 51 24.92 -34.49 18.29
N ALA A 52 23.74 -35.12 18.28
CA ALA A 52 23.55 -36.52 18.55
C ALA A 52 23.65 -37.45 17.31
N HIS A 53 23.37 -36.95 16.12
CA HIS A 53 23.18 -37.79 14.91
C HIS A 53 23.82 -37.20 13.69
N VAL A 54 25.17 -37.09 13.59
CA VAL A 54 25.56 -36.56 12.32
C VAL A 54 27.01 -36.43 11.96
N ARG A 55 27.40 -36.98 10.91
CA ARG A 55 28.48 -36.48 10.02
C ARG A 55 28.04 -36.30 8.55
N ASN A 56 27.01 -36.97 8.11
CA ASN A 56 26.56 -36.89 6.70
C ASN A 56 25.24 -36.08 6.46
N ASP A 57 24.38 -35.91 7.47
CA ASP A 57 23.09 -35.27 7.30
C ASP A 57 23.08 -33.76 7.61
N LYS A 58 24.21 -33.23 8.14
CA LYS A 58 24.32 -31.82 8.57
C LYS A 58 24.04 -30.80 7.43
N ALA A 59 24.57 -31.05 6.25
CA ALA A 59 24.43 -30.14 5.12
C ALA A 59 23.01 -30.15 4.60
N LEU A 60 22.37 -31.32 4.44
CA LEU A 60 21.00 -31.45 3.98
C LEU A 60 20.00 -30.75 4.89
N PHE A 61 20.24 -30.83 6.18
CA PHE A 61 19.38 -30.24 7.18
C PHE A 61 19.43 -28.70 7.18
N LEU A 62 20.62 -28.12 7.03
CA LEU A 62 20.79 -26.66 6.92
C LEU A 62 20.15 -26.11 5.64
N GLU A 63 20.20 -26.87 4.54
CA GLU A 63 19.54 -26.51 3.29
C GLU A 63 18.00 -26.59 3.41
N ALA A 64 17.49 -27.52 4.23
CA ALA A 64 16.04 -27.66 4.46
C ALA A 64 15.43 -26.52 5.29
N LEU A 65 16.24 -25.72 6.00
CA LEU A 65 15.75 -24.57 6.78
C LEU A 65 15.09 -23.48 5.90
N GLY A 66 15.47 -23.39 4.63
CA GLY A 66 14.93 -22.38 3.72
C GLY A 66 15.25 -20.91 4.11
N VAL A 67 16.09 -20.70 5.13
CA VAL A 67 16.52 -19.39 5.59
C VAL A 67 18.05 -19.31 5.62
N PRO A 68 18.67 -18.15 5.35
CA PRO A 68 20.11 -17.95 5.44
C PRO A 68 20.63 -18.24 6.84
N PHE A 69 21.51 -19.23 6.93
CA PHE A 69 22.11 -19.67 8.18
C PHE A 69 23.64 -19.74 8.07
N LEU A 70 24.34 -19.22 9.11
CA LEU A 70 25.78 -19.31 9.26
C LEU A 70 26.15 -19.73 10.68
N LEU A 71 27.16 -20.58 10.80
CA LEU A 71 27.80 -20.92 12.05
C LEU A 71 29.23 -20.40 12.02
N VAL A 72 29.54 -19.50 12.94
CA VAL A 72 30.85 -18.81 12.97
C VAL A 72 31.52 -18.94 14.32
N LYS A 73 32.88 -18.89 14.33
CA LYS A 73 33.64 -18.68 15.55
C LYS A 73 33.70 -17.19 15.94
N PRO A 74 33.95 -16.83 17.19
CA PRO A 74 34.10 -15.42 17.60
C PRO A 74 35.15 -14.64 16.79
N THR A 75 36.14 -15.36 16.19
CA THR A 75 37.14 -14.79 15.30
C THR A 75 36.63 -14.44 13.88
N GLY A 76 35.35 -14.69 13.60
CA GLY A 76 34.76 -14.54 12.26
C GLY A 76 35.04 -15.71 11.32
N ARG A 77 35.74 -16.78 11.80
CA ARG A 77 35.98 -18.00 10.99
C ARG A 77 34.66 -18.72 10.76
N LEU A 78 34.31 -18.94 9.49
CA LEU A 78 33.14 -19.69 9.10
C LEU A 78 33.33 -21.18 9.38
N VAL A 79 32.36 -21.79 10.05
CA VAL A 79 32.32 -23.23 10.37
C VAL A 79 31.39 -23.96 9.43
N MET A 80 30.20 -23.38 9.22
CA MET A 80 29.15 -23.91 8.34
C MET A 80 28.29 -22.75 7.81
N ALA A 81 27.74 -22.92 6.61
CA ALA A 81 26.73 -22.07 6.05
C ALA A 81 25.88 -22.84 5.03
N ASN A 82 24.65 -22.45 4.83
CA ASN A 82 23.83 -22.97 3.76
C ASN A 82 23.92 -22.07 2.50
N ARG A 83 23.36 -22.55 1.36
CA ARG A 83 23.39 -21.80 0.10
C ARG A 83 22.65 -20.47 0.20
N TYR A 84 21.54 -20.42 0.95
CA TYR A 84 20.76 -19.19 1.14
C TYR A 84 21.60 -18.05 1.76
N ALA A 85 22.51 -18.37 2.64
CA ALA A 85 23.45 -17.39 3.20
C ALA A 85 24.43 -16.87 2.13
N GLY A 86 24.89 -17.74 1.23
CA GLY A 86 25.73 -17.36 0.09
C GLY A 86 25.01 -16.41 -0.86
N ASP A 87 23.76 -16.72 -1.21
CA ASP A 87 22.92 -15.93 -2.10
C ASP A 87 22.67 -14.52 -1.54
N VAL A 88 22.35 -14.41 -0.24
CA VAL A 88 22.09 -13.12 0.41
C VAL A 88 23.36 -12.28 0.58
N LEU A 89 24.47 -12.93 0.95
CA LEU A 89 25.74 -12.22 1.19
C LEU A 89 26.55 -11.97 -0.08
N GLY A 90 26.16 -12.55 -1.22
CA GLY A 90 26.86 -12.43 -2.49
C GLY A 90 28.27 -13.06 -2.48
N VAL A 91 28.49 -14.07 -1.61
CA VAL A 91 29.79 -14.71 -1.42
C VAL A 91 29.69 -16.23 -1.54
N ASP A 92 30.73 -16.86 -2.12
CA ASP A 92 30.86 -18.31 -2.11
C ASP A 92 31.25 -18.78 -0.71
N VAL A 93 30.26 -19.11 0.12
CA VAL A 93 30.45 -19.52 1.51
C VAL A 93 31.28 -20.78 1.66
N GLN A 94 31.35 -21.65 0.66
CA GLN A 94 32.17 -22.86 0.70
C GLN A 94 33.67 -22.57 0.58
N LYS A 95 34.03 -21.47 -0.10
CA LYS A 95 35.40 -20.98 -0.27
C LYS A 95 35.83 -19.93 0.75
N CYS A 96 34.90 -19.54 1.66
CA CYS A 96 35.11 -18.46 2.60
C CYS A 96 35.65 -18.96 3.96
N PRO A 97 36.96 -18.85 4.24
CA PRO A 97 37.49 -19.28 5.53
C PRO A 97 37.17 -18.31 6.68
N ASN A 98 36.93 -17.02 6.38
CA ASN A 98 36.63 -16.00 7.37
C ASN A 98 35.70 -14.94 6.79
N LEU A 99 34.49 -14.83 7.35
CA LEU A 99 33.42 -13.95 6.88
C LEU A 99 33.84 -12.48 6.96
N LEU A 100 34.51 -12.06 8.03
CA LEU A 100 34.91 -10.66 8.21
C LEU A 100 35.96 -10.18 7.20
N LYS A 101 36.72 -11.10 6.57
CA LYS A 101 37.74 -10.74 5.58
C LYS A 101 37.16 -10.57 4.16
N ILE A 102 36.03 -11.20 3.88
CA ILE A 102 35.46 -11.25 2.54
C ILE A 102 34.33 -10.22 2.38
N LEU A 103 33.61 -9.97 3.47
CA LEU A 103 32.56 -8.93 3.44
C LEU A 103 33.20 -7.55 3.21
N PRO A 104 32.65 -6.75 2.29
CA PRO A 104 33.09 -5.39 2.07
C PRO A 104 32.94 -4.56 3.34
N GLU A 105 33.75 -3.51 3.47
CA GLU A 105 33.60 -2.56 4.57
C GLU A 105 32.23 -1.87 4.48
N GLY A 106 31.50 -1.87 5.60
CA GLY A 106 30.15 -1.33 5.65
C GLY A 106 29.37 -1.80 6.88
N ALA A 107 28.10 -1.44 6.91
CA ALA A 107 27.20 -1.69 8.04
C ALA A 107 27.16 -3.18 8.45
N LEU A 108 27.07 -4.09 7.48
CA LEU A 108 27.01 -5.54 7.74
C LEU A 108 28.27 -6.05 8.45
N ARG A 109 29.47 -5.63 7.99
CA ARG A 109 30.74 -6.04 8.60
C ARG A 109 30.88 -5.51 10.02
N SER A 110 30.54 -4.23 10.24
CA SER A 110 30.58 -3.61 11.56
C SER A 110 29.63 -4.30 12.53
N LEU A 111 28.41 -4.58 12.09
CA LEU A 111 27.38 -5.26 12.85
C LEU A 111 27.80 -6.69 13.22
N LEU A 112 28.39 -7.43 12.28
CA LEU A 112 28.93 -8.77 12.56
C LEU A 112 30.10 -8.74 13.55
N GLN A 113 30.97 -7.74 13.47
CA GLN A 113 32.05 -7.56 14.45
C GLN A 113 31.51 -7.34 15.87
N GLU A 114 30.50 -6.48 16.00
CA GLU A 114 29.83 -6.20 17.28
C GLU A 114 29.15 -7.46 17.85
N VAL A 115 28.37 -8.17 17.03
CA VAL A 115 27.68 -9.41 17.42
C VAL A 115 28.66 -10.48 17.87
N LEU A 116 29.80 -10.63 17.18
CA LEU A 116 30.83 -11.62 17.51
C LEU A 116 31.59 -11.27 18.79
N GLN A 117 31.72 -9.98 19.14
CA GLN A 117 32.37 -9.52 20.38
C GLN A 117 31.44 -9.69 21.59
N ILE A 118 30.17 -9.33 21.48
CA ILE A 118 29.22 -9.32 22.60
C ILE A 118 28.92 -10.76 23.08
N GLN A 119 28.94 -11.75 22.19
CA GLN A 119 28.68 -13.17 22.50
C GLN A 119 27.39 -13.40 23.33
N GLN A 120 26.38 -12.54 23.12
CA GLN A 120 25.05 -12.67 23.73
C GLN A 120 23.98 -12.81 22.62
N PRO A 121 22.86 -13.46 22.93
CA PRO A 121 21.76 -13.50 22.00
C PRO A 121 21.31 -12.09 21.66
N SER A 122 21.32 -11.74 20.38
CA SER A 122 20.86 -10.42 19.91
C SER A 122 20.10 -10.54 18.61
N THR A 123 19.22 -9.57 18.35
CA THR A 123 18.53 -9.43 17.07
C THR A 123 18.69 -7.98 16.63
N GLN A 124 19.27 -7.80 15.46
CA GLN A 124 19.54 -6.48 14.90
C GLN A 124 18.99 -6.40 13.45
N SER A 125 18.48 -5.23 13.09
CA SER A 125 18.00 -4.96 11.74
C SER A 125 19.12 -4.45 10.85
N LEU A 126 19.15 -4.90 9.61
CA LEU A 126 20.07 -4.40 8.60
C LEU A 126 19.40 -4.33 7.22
N THR A 127 19.90 -3.44 6.39
CA THR A 127 19.51 -3.33 4.98
C THR A 127 20.65 -3.86 4.12
N LEU A 128 20.33 -4.76 3.20
CA LEU A 128 21.26 -5.32 2.24
C LEU A 128 20.76 -5.09 0.81
N THR A 129 21.70 -4.84 -0.09
CA THR A 129 21.40 -4.86 -1.51
C THR A 129 21.64 -6.26 -2.06
N VAL A 130 20.55 -6.96 -2.39
CA VAL A 130 20.60 -8.32 -2.93
C VAL A 130 20.09 -8.26 -4.37
N GLN A 131 20.92 -8.64 -5.33
CA GLN A 131 20.59 -8.60 -6.78
C GLN A 131 20.15 -7.23 -7.28
N GLY A 132 20.70 -6.15 -6.70
CA GLY A 132 20.34 -4.77 -7.07
C GLY A 132 19.11 -4.20 -6.37
N GLU A 133 18.43 -4.97 -5.53
CA GLU A 133 17.27 -4.54 -4.73
C GLU A 133 17.65 -4.36 -3.26
N GLU A 134 17.15 -3.29 -2.65
CA GLU A 134 17.23 -3.11 -1.20
C GLU A 134 16.26 -4.07 -0.50
N ARG A 135 16.81 -4.88 0.43
CA ARG A 135 16.05 -5.81 1.27
C ARG A 135 16.37 -5.60 2.73
N PHE A 136 15.35 -5.78 3.56
CA PHE A 136 15.46 -5.62 5.01
C PHE A 136 15.57 -7.00 5.66
N TYR A 137 16.63 -7.17 6.44
CA TYR A 137 16.89 -8.41 7.17
C TYR A 137 16.94 -8.19 8.68
N LEU A 138 16.48 -9.18 9.43
CA LEU A 138 16.78 -9.31 10.86
C LEU A 138 17.89 -10.34 11.02
N LEU A 139 19.05 -9.90 11.51
CA LEU A 139 20.14 -10.78 11.91
C LEU A 139 19.94 -11.20 13.35
N THR A 140 19.63 -12.47 13.57
CA THR A 140 19.58 -13.08 14.91
C THR A 140 20.85 -13.84 15.18
N SER A 141 21.53 -13.50 16.26
CA SER A 141 22.71 -14.19 16.76
C SER A 141 22.39 -14.99 18.01
N THR A 142 22.86 -16.24 18.04
CA THR A 142 22.70 -17.12 19.20
C THR A 142 24.00 -17.78 19.51
N PRO A 143 24.65 -17.46 20.65
CA PRO A 143 25.82 -18.17 21.10
C PRO A 143 25.45 -19.62 21.47
N LEU A 144 26.24 -20.54 20.97
CA LEU A 144 26.10 -21.96 21.29
C LEU A 144 27.09 -22.29 22.42
N GLY A 145 26.58 -22.76 23.54
CA GLY A 145 27.33 -23.07 24.74
C GLY A 145 28.24 -24.30 24.62
N ASN A 146 28.95 -24.48 23.50
CA ASN A 146 29.92 -25.53 23.28
C ASN A 146 31.33 -25.05 23.60
N ALA A 147 32.26 -26.00 23.72
CA ALA A 147 33.67 -25.72 24.03
C ALA A 147 34.34 -24.74 23.05
N ASP A 148 33.87 -24.70 21.81
CA ASP A 148 34.39 -23.85 20.72
C ASP A 148 33.73 -22.46 20.65
N LYS A 149 32.76 -22.14 21.52
CA LYS A 149 32.03 -20.85 21.56
C LYS A 149 31.47 -20.42 20.22
N HIS A 150 30.89 -21.36 19.45
CA HIS A 150 30.30 -21.04 18.16
C HIS A 150 29.10 -20.10 18.31
N ILE A 151 28.86 -19.28 17.29
CA ILE A 151 27.74 -18.37 17.21
C ILE A 151 26.92 -18.73 15.95
N GLY A 152 25.65 -19.08 16.15
CA GLY A 152 24.70 -19.26 15.06
C GLY A 152 24.14 -17.90 14.64
N LEU A 153 24.15 -17.63 13.34
CA LEU A 153 23.60 -16.42 12.74
C LEU A 153 22.49 -16.83 11.77
N VAL A 154 21.34 -16.21 11.90
CA VAL A 154 20.20 -16.37 11.01
C VAL A 154 19.83 -15.00 10.46
N LEU A 155 19.67 -14.90 9.13
CA LEU A 155 19.11 -13.70 8.49
C LEU A 155 17.68 -14.00 8.10
N HIS A 156 16.76 -13.25 8.65
CA HIS A 156 15.34 -13.35 8.31
C HIS A 156 14.97 -12.19 7.39
N ASP A 157 14.50 -12.49 6.18
CA ASP A 157 14.01 -11.47 5.25
C ASP A 157 12.66 -10.94 5.76
N VAL A 158 12.63 -9.68 6.12
CA VAL A 158 11.45 -8.97 6.61
C VAL A 158 11.05 -7.83 5.68
N THR A 159 11.48 -7.91 4.43
CA THR A 159 11.28 -6.85 3.44
C THR A 159 9.79 -6.54 3.25
N ASN A 160 8.97 -7.56 3.08
CA ASN A 160 7.54 -7.37 2.86
C ASN A 160 6.84 -6.79 4.09
N GLU A 161 7.19 -7.27 5.29
CA GLU A 161 6.65 -6.75 6.55
C GLU A 161 7.05 -5.29 6.77
N GLN A 162 8.31 -4.96 6.52
CA GLN A 162 8.82 -3.59 6.66
C GLN A 162 8.19 -2.65 5.62
N ARG A 163 8.11 -3.06 4.35
CA ARG A 163 7.45 -2.28 3.31
C ARG A 163 5.97 -2.03 3.66
N THR A 164 5.25 -3.07 4.09
CA THR A 164 3.85 -2.94 4.52
C THR A 164 3.71 -1.99 5.70
N GLN A 165 4.63 -2.05 6.65
CA GLN A 165 4.62 -1.18 7.82
C GLN A 165 4.92 0.28 7.47
N MET A 166 5.85 0.52 6.54
CA MET A 166 6.14 1.87 6.01
C MET A 166 4.91 2.43 5.29
N ILE A 167 4.30 1.66 4.39
CA ILE A 167 3.09 2.07 3.68
C ILE A 167 1.96 2.45 4.66
N ARG A 168 1.78 1.68 5.74
CA ARG A 168 0.78 2.00 6.78
C ARG A 168 1.11 3.27 7.56
N ARG A 169 2.38 3.49 7.90
CA ARG A 169 2.82 4.72 8.59
C ARG A 169 2.61 5.95 7.72
N ASP A 170 3.02 5.86 6.46
CA ASP A 170 2.87 6.94 5.49
C ASP A 170 1.39 7.24 5.24
N PHE A 171 0.54 6.21 5.17
CA PHE A 171 -0.91 6.37 5.06
C PHE A 171 -1.48 7.18 6.23
N VAL A 172 -1.15 6.83 7.48
CA VAL A 172 -1.64 7.56 8.68
C VAL A 172 -1.10 8.99 8.72
N ALA A 173 0.18 9.19 8.39
CA ALA A 173 0.79 10.52 8.36
C ALA A 173 0.12 11.42 7.32
N ASN A 174 -0.01 10.94 6.09
CA ASN A 174 -0.64 11.69 4.99
C ASN A 174 -2.12 11.97 5.27
N ALA A 175 -2.85 10.98 5.80
CA ALA A 175 -4.23 11.13 6.24
C ALA A 175 -4.39 12.26 7.25
N SER A 176 -3.52 12.31 8.25
CA SER A 176 -3.52 13.36 9.27
C SER A 176 -3.27 14.74 8.67
N HIS A 177 -2.36 14.85 7.72
CA HIS A 177 -2.09 16.09 7.01
C HIS A 177 -3.27 16.55 6.14
N GLU A 178 -3.86 15.66 5.36
CA GLU A 178 -4.99 15.96 4.49
C GLU A 178 -6.27 16.31 5.27
N LEU A 179 -6.44 15.80 6.49
CA LEU A 179 -7.53 16.17 7.40
C LEU A 179 -7.26 17.51 8.11
N ARG A 180 -6.03 17.79 8.52
CA ARG A 180 -5.70 19.00 9.28
C ARG A 180 -5.97 20.27 8.49
N THR A 181 -5.60 20.29 7.21
CA THR A 181 -5.77 21.48 6.35
C THR A 181 -7.23 21.95 6.26
N PRO A 182 -8.22 21.14 5.84
CA PRO A 182 -9.61 21.58 5.78
C PRO A 182 -10.18 21.91 7.16
N LEU A 183 -9.77 21.21 8.23
CA LEU A 183 -10.20 21.54 9.60
C LEU A 183 -9.69 22.90 10.05
N THR A 184 -8.45 23.27 9.72
CA THR A 184 -7.91 24.60 10.04
C THR A 184 -8.67 25.70 9.31
N ILE A 185 -9.04 25.47 8.04
CA ILE A 185 -9.84 26.41 7.26
C ILE A 185 -11.24 26.56 7.87
N LEU A 186 -11.90 25.45 8.20
CA LEU A 186 -13.21 25.47 8.86
C LEU A 186 -13.17 26.27 10.16
N ARG A 187 -12.15 26.02 10.99
CA ARG A 187 -11.97 26.75 12.25
C ARG A 187 -11.79 28.24 12.01
N GLY A 188 -10.92 28.63 11.06
CA GLY A 188 -10.68 30.05 10.76
C GLY A 188 -11.93 30.79 10.28
N TYR A 189 -12.77 30.18 9.43
CA TYR A 189 -14.03 30.78 9.02
C TYR A 189 -15.04 30.86 10.18
N LEU A 190 -15.08 29.86 11.05
CA LEU A 190 -15.94 29.86 12.23
C LEU A 190 -15.52 30.95 13.22
N GLU A 191 -14.22 31.03 13.53
CA GLU A 191 -13.64 32.06 14.42
C GLU A 191 -13.94 33.47 13.86
N ASN A 192 -13.72 33.69 12.55
CA ASN A 192 -14.01 34.96 11.90
C ASN A 192 -15.48 35.37 12.03
N LEU A 193 -16.42 34.44 11.81
CA LEU A 193 -17.86 34.73 11.97
C LEU A 193 -18.28 34.99 13.42
N LEU A 194 -17.54 34.45 14.41
CA LEU A 194 -17.82 34.65 15.82
C LEU A 194 -17.21 35.97 16.35
N GLU A 195 -16.04 36.35 15.87
CA GLU A 195 -15.29 37.52 16.35
C GLU A 195 -15.73 38.82 15.65
N ASN A 196 -16.31 38.75 14.44
CA ASN A 196 -16.76 39.87 13.65
C ASN A 196 -18.29 39.84 13.44
N PRO A 197 -19.10 40.26 14.41
CA PRO A 197 -20.56 40.20 14.32
C PRO A 197 -21.12 41.05 13.16
N ASP A 198 -20.45 42.14 12.78
CA ASP A 198 -20.83 42.99 11.67
C ASP A 198 -20.70 42.29 10.34
N ASP A 199 -19.58 41.57 10.10
CA ASP A 199 -19.37 40.71 8.94
C ASP A 199 -20.38 39.54 8.94
N ALA A 200 -20.68 38.99 10.11
CA ALA A 200 -21.69 37.91 10.24
C ALA A 200 -23.13 38.44 10.01
N SER A 201 -23.41 39.71 10.12
CA SER A 201 -24.68 40.34 9.81
C SER A 201 -24.86 40.55 8.31
N ASP A 202 -23.78 40.72 7.53
CA ASP A 202 -23.84 40.75 6.06
C ASP A 202 -24.18 39.38 5.49
N ALA A 203 -25.36 39.28 4.86
CA ALA A 203 -25.86 38.03 4.32
C ALA A 203 -24.94 37.43 3.21
N ALA A 204 -24.26 38.27 2.45
CA ALA A 204 -23.37 37.84 1.37
C ALA A 204 -22.08 37.24 1.92
N VAL A 205 -21.47 37.89 2.90
CA VAL A 205 -20.25 37.40 3.58
C VAL A 205 -20.52 36.06 4.29
N ARG A 206 -21.63 36.04 5.06
CA ARG A 206 -22.06 34.82 5.75
C ARG A 206 -22.31 33.66 4.81
N SER A 207 -23.07 33.90 3.71
CA SER A 207 -23.37 32.87 2.71
C SER A 207 -22.09 32.33 2.07
N ARG A 208 -21.15 33.22 1.73
CA ARG A 208 -19.84 32.82 1.18
C ARG A 208 -19.04 31.96 2.16
N ALA A 209 -18.95 32.36 3.42
CA ALA A 209 -18.26 31.61 4.46
C ALA A 209 -18.88 30.22 4.65
N LEU A 210 -20.21 30.12 4.78
CA LEU A 210 -20.94 28.86 4.91
C LEU A 210 -20.73 27.95 3.69
N ASN A 211 -20.74 28.49 2.47
CA ASN A 211 -20.49 27.72 1.26
C ASN A 211 -19.06 27.15 1.23
N ILE A 212 -18.06 27.91 1.67
CA ILE A 212 -16.68 27.42 1.77
C ILE A 212 -16.59 26.32 2.83
N MET A 213 -17.19 26.54 3.99
CA MET A 213 -17.21 25.55 5.07
C MET A 213 -17.89 24.25 4.61
N SER A 214 -19.04 24.32 3.94
CA SER A 214 -19.76 23.16 3.38
C SER A 214 -18.85 22.34 2.45
N LYS A 215 -18.14 23.01 1.52
CA LYS A 215 -17.21 22.33 0.60
C LYS A 215 -16.06 21.60 1.35
N HIS A 216 -15.57 22.18 2.45
CA HIS A 216 -14.53 21.52 3.24
C HIS A 216 -15.07 20.35 4.05
N VAL A 217 -16.31 20.43 4.57
CA VAL A 217 -17.00 19.30 5.22
C VAL A 217 -17.19 18.14 4.23
N GLU A 218 -17.69 18.41 3.03
CA GLU A 218 -17.84 17.41 1.97
C GLU A 218 -16.50 16.76 1.60
N ARG A 219 -15.43 17.57 1.54
CA ARG A 219 -14.07 17.06 1.28
C ARG A 219 -13.62 16.10 2.38
N ILE A 220 -13.82 16.47 3.67
CA ILE A 220 -13.46 15.62 4.81
C ILE A 220 -14.27 14.32 4.77
N SER A 221 -15.58 14.38 4.55
CA SER A 221 -16.44 13.20 4.46
C SER A 221 -15.97 12.24 3.36
N ARG A 222 -15.68 12.75 2.17
CA ARG A 222 -15.15 11.95 1.06
C ARG A 222 -13.79 11.33 1.41
N LEU A 223 -12.89 12.09 2.04
CA LEU A 223 -11.58 11.56 2.45
C LEU A 223 -11.72 10.40 3.44
N VAL A 224 -12.63 10.51 4.41
CA VAL A 224 -12.91 9.43 5.39
C VAL A 224 -13.51 8.20 4.68
N GLU A 225 -14.45 8.39 3.76
CA GLU A 225 -15.05 7.30 2.98
C GLU A 225 -14.00 6.58 2.11
N ASP A 226 -13.13 7.32 1.43
CA ASP A 226 -12.01 6.78 0.64
C ASP A 226 -11.07 5.94 1.52
N MET A 227 -10.73 6.44 2.71
CA MET A 227 -9.88 5.73 3.68
C MET A 227 -10.52 4.44 4.18
N LEU A 228 -11.81 4.47 4.51
CA LEU A 228 -12.55 3.28 4.94
C LEU A 228 -12.62 2.25 3.81
N THR A 229 -12.81 2.69 2.57
CA THR A 229 -12.82 1.83 1.38
C THR A 229 -11.47 1.14 1.19
N ILE A 230 -10.35 1.88 1.27
CA ILE A 230 -9.01 1.29 1.19
C ILE A 230 -8.78 0.30 2.34
N SER A 231 -9.14 0.68 3.57
CA SER A 231 -8.97 -0.20 4.74
C SER A 231 -9.75 -1.51 4.60
N ARG A 232 -10.96 -1.47 4.05
CA ARG A 232 -11.75 -2.67 3.74
C ARG A 232 -11.07 -3.51 2.66
N LEU A 233 -10.63 -2.90 1.56
CA LEU A 233 -9.96 -3.59 0.46
C LEU A 233 -8.63 -4.25 0.89
N GLU A 234 -7.90 -3.66 1.83
CA GLU A 234 -6.66 -4.24 2.37
C GLU A 234 -6.88 -5.39 3.36
N SER A 235 -7.99 -5.35 4.09
CA SER A 235 -8.34 -6.42 5.02
C SER A 235 -8.91 -7.66 4.32
N MET A 236 -8.99 -7.65 3.00
CA MET A 236 -9.66 -8.65 2.15
C MET A 236 -9.03 -10.04 2.12
N GLN A 237 -7.96 -10.35 2.86
CA GLN A 237 -7.65 -11.76 3.16
C GLN A 237 -8.78 -12.49 3.92
N SER A 238 -9.82 -11.75 4.35
CA SER A 238 -10.96 -12.27 5.13
C SER A 238 -12.34 -11.75 4.70
N LEU A 239 -12.47 -10.80 3.74
CA LEU A 239 -13.77 -10.32 3.27
C LEU A 239 -14.20 -11.05 2.00
N GLN A 240 -15.41 -11.60 2.02
CA GLN A 240 -16.07 -12.07 0.81
C GLN A 240 -16.64 -10.86 0.05
N LEU A 241 -16.17 -10.64 -1.20
CA LEU A 241 -16.84 -9.75 -2.14
C LEU A 241 -18.27 -10.25 -2.36
N GLU A 242 -19.23 -9.35 -2.35
CA GLU A 242 -20.62 -9.65 -2.75
C GLU A 242 -20.73 -9.67 -4.27
N CYS A 243 -20.09 -10.68 -4.88
CA CYS A 243 -20.03 -10.79 -6.34
C CYS A 243 -21.39 -11.20 -6.91
N GLY A 244 -21.94 -10.34 -7.75
CA GLY A 244 -23.11 -10.57 -8.60
C GLY A 244 -22.79 -10.36 -10.08
N GLU A 245 -23.69 -10.78 -10.94
CA GLU A 245 -23.64 -10.48 -12.38
C GLU A 245 -24.34 -9.15 -12.66
N PHE A 246 -23.71 -8.28 -13.44
CA PHE A 246 -24.30 -7.02 -13.86
C PHE A 246 -23.77 -6.59 -15.23
N ASP A 247 -24.52 -5.70 -15.88
CA ASP A 247 -24.15 -5.09 -17.16
C ASP A 247 -23.24 -3.88 -16.93
N LEU A 248 -22.02 -3.93 -17.46
CA LEU A 248 -21.03 -2.87 -17.31
C LEU A 248 -21.48 -1.57 -18.00
N GLU A 249 -22.16 -1.65 -19.14
CA GLU A 249 -22.66 -0.47 -19.85
C GLU A 249 -23.70 0.28 -19.02
N GLN A 250 -24.61 -0.45 -18.39
CA GLN A 250 -25.59 0.13 -17.48
C GLN A 250 -24.90 0.84 -16.30
N GLU A 251 -23.90 0.20 -15.69
CA GLU A 251 -23.17 0.78 -14.56
C GLU A 251 -22.42 2.06 -14.95
N VAL A 252 -21.77 2.08 -16.13
CA VAL A 252 -21.12 3.30 -16.65
C VAL A 252 -22.15 4.43 -16.83
N ASN A 253 -23.33 4.14 -17.36
CA ASN A 253 -24.39 5.13 -17.58
C ASN A 253 -24.94 5.66 -16.23
N GLU A 254 -25.13 4.82 -15.22
CA GLU A 254 -25.58 5.23 -13.89
C GLU A 254 -24.54 6.16 -13.21
N VAL A 255 -23.25 5.82 -13.34
CA VAL A 255 -22.18 6.68 -12.84
C VAL A 255 -22.09 8.00 -13.61
N ALA A 256 -22.27 7.97 -14.93
CA ALA A 256 -22.30 9.17 -15.77
C ALA A 256 -23.42 10.13 -15.34
N GLN A 257 -24.60 9.62 -15.00
CA GLN A 257 -25.69 10.43 -14.45
C GLN A 257 -25.31 11.13 -13.14
N ARG A 258 -24.59 10.43 -12.25
CA ARG A 258 -24.08 11.03 -11.00
C ARG A 258 -23.06 12.14 -11.26
N LEU A 259 -22.32 12.08 -12.37
CA LEU A 259 -21.34 13.06 -12.80
C LEU A 259 -21.89 14.09 -13.79
N GLU A 260 -23.18 14.08 -14.10
CA GLU A 260 -23.81 14.91 -15.12
C GLU A 260 -23.48 16.40 -15.00
N ARG A 261 -23.49 16.94 -13.77
CA ARG A 261 -23.11 18.34 -13.53
C ARG A 261 -21.69 18.65 -13.97
N MET A 262 -20.77 17.75 -13.74
CA MET A 262 -19.37 17.94 -14.14
C MET A 262 -19.22 17.79 -15.65
N ILE A 263 -19.89 16.81 -16.25
CA ILE A 263 -19.90 16.56 -17.69
C ILE A 263 -20.42 17.80 -18.42
N VAL A 264 -21.56 18.36 -17.99
CA VAL A 264 -22.13 19.56 -18.57
C VAL A 264 -21.23 20.78 -18.36
N GLN A 265 -20.70 20.98 -17.15
CA GLN A 265 -19.84 22.12 -16.84
C GLN A 265 -18.54 22.10 -17.67
N GLN A 266 -17.98 20.92 -17.91
CA GLN A 266 -16.77 20.71 -18.72
C GLN A 266 -17.09 20.56 -20.21
N GLN A 267 -18.34 20.57 -20.61
CA GLN A 267 -18.80 20.29 -21.99
C GLN A 267 -18.15 18.96 -22.50
N ALA A 268 -17.99 17.99 -21.59
CA ALA A 268 -17.37 16.74 -21.90
C ALA A 268 -18.27 15.84 -22.74
N GLN A 269 -17.66 15.05 -23.64
CA GLN A 269 -18.36 14.05 -24.43
C GLN A 269 -17.99 12.66 -23.96
N LEU A 270 -18.97 11.89 -23.45
CA LEU A 270 -18.77 10.51 -23.04
C LEU A 270 -19.28 9.57 -24.14
N THR A 271 -18.42 8.66 -24.59
CA THR A 271 -18.75 7.60 -25.53
C THR A 271 -18.55 6.24 -24.86
N VAL A 272 -19.56 5.37 -24.94
CA VAL A 272 -19.49 3.99 -24.39
C VAL A 272 -19.56 3.01 -25.56
N SER A 273 -18.64 2.03 -25.59
CA SER A 273 -18.54 1.03 -26.64
C SER A 273 -18.18 -0.34 -26.06
N MET A 274 -19.14 -1.25 -26.03
CA MET A 274 -18.99 -2.59 -25.47
C MET A 274 -19.03 -3.67 -26.57
N ALA A 275 -18.13 -4.65 -26.50
CA ALA A 275 -18.08 -5.76 -27.43
C ALA A 275 -17.74 -7.06 -26.70
N PRO A 276 -18.71 -8.01 -26.52
CA PRO A 276 -20.09 -7.96 -26.99
C PRO A 276 -20.97 -6.95 -26.24
N SER A 277 -22.18 -6.70 -26.71
CA SER A 277 -23.21 -5.95 -25.98
C SER A 277 -24.44 -6.87 -25.82
N PRO A 278 -24.98 -7.06 -24.59
CA PRO A 278 -24.52 -6.48 -23.30
C PRO A 278 -23.19 -7.09 -22.83
N PHE A 279 -22.36 -6.27 -22.17
CA PHE A 279 -21.09 -6.71 -21.60
C PHE A 279 -21.27 -7.03 -20.12
N ARG A 280 -21.49 -8.30 -19.81
CA ARG A 280 -21.76 -8.74 -18.43
C ARG A 280 -20.49 -9.21 -17.74
N ILE A 281 -20.27 -8.69 -16.53
CA ILE A 281 -19.17 -9.09 -15.66
C ILE A 281 -19.71 -9.57 -14.31
N ARG A 282 -18.96 -10.45 -13.67
CA ARG A 282 -19.19 -10.92 -12.32
C ARG A 282 -18.24 -10.18 -11.37
N GLY A 283 -18.80 -9.45 -10.43
CA GLY A 283 -18.03 -8.69 -9.46
C GLY A 283 -18.93 -8.04 -8.41
N ASP A 284 -18.32 -7.37 -7.47
CA ASP A 284 -19.04 -6.56 -6.48
C ASP A 284 -19.37 -5.21 -7.09
N ARG A 285 -20.67 -5.00 -7.33
CA ARG A 285 -21.21 -3.81 -8.01
C ARG A 285 -20.83 -2.51 -7.30
N PHE A 286 -20.76 -2.52 -5.98
CA PHE A 286 -20.36 -1.33 -5.21
C PHE A 286 -18.94 -0.88 -5.58
N TYR A 287 -17.97 -1.81 -5.60
CA TYR A 287 -16.60 -1.48 -5.96
C TYR A 287 -16.46 -1.15 -7.45
N TRP A 288 -17.23 -1.78 -8.32
CA TRP A 288 -17.24 -1.44 -9.74
C TRP A 288 -17.78 -0.02 -9.99
N SER A 289 -18.84 0.38 -9.27
CA SER A 289 -19.32 1.77 -9.30
C SER A 289 -18.24 2.75 -8.86
N GLN A 290 -17.43 2.41 -7.82
CA GLN A 290 -16.31 3.22 -7.38
C GLN A 290 -15.17 3.28 -8.40
N ILE A 291 -14.84 2.16 -9.05
CA ILE A 291 -13.81 2.10 -10.11
C ILE A 291 -14.18 3.07 -11.23
N ILE A 292 -15.38 2.91 -11.78
CA ILE A 292 -15.87 3.73 -12.91
C ILE A 292 -15.94 5.20 -12.49
N PHE A 293 -16.50 5.49 -11.31
CA PHE A 293 -16.61 6.85 -10.78
C PHE A 293 -15.24 7.52 -10.68
N ASN A 294 -14.25 6.86 -10.07
CA ASN A 294 -12.92 7.43 -9.89
C ASN A 294 -12.20 7.68 -11.21
N LEU A 295 -12.34 6.78 -12.20
CA LEU A 295 -11.73 6.95 -13.51
C LEU A 295 -12.39 8.09 -14.29
N LEU A 296 -13.72 8.15 -14.36
CA LEU A 296 -14.44 9.22 -15.04
C LEU A 296 -14.24 10.58 -14.35
N GLU A 297 -14.32 10.61 -13.00
CA GLU A 297 -14.08 11.83 -12.24
C GLU A 297 -12.64 12.34 -12.45
N ASN A 298 -11.66 11.42 -12.52
CA ASN A 298 -10.27 11.76 -12.79
C ASN A 298 -10.11 12.42 -14.17
N SER A 299 -10.70 11.85 -15.22
CA SER A 299 -10.68 12.43 -16.57
C SER A 299 -11.36 13.80 -16.61
N LEU A 300 -12.46 14.01 -15.87
CA LEU A 300 -13.13 15.29 -15.80
C LEU A 300 -12.35 16.35 -15.01
N LYS A 301 -11.77 15.99 -13.86
CA LYS A 301 -11.09 16.95 -12.97
C LYS A 301 -9.73 17.43 -13.48
N ASN A 302 -9.00 16.54 -14.11
CA ASN A 302 -7.62 16.85 -14.54
C ASN A 302 -7.54 17.54 -15.88
N ASN A 303 -8.67 17.69 -16.59
CA ASN A 303 -8.76 18.36 -17.88
C ASN A 303 -9.46 19.71 -17.73
N PRO A 304 -8.73 20.81 -17.48
CA PRO A 304 -9.32 22.12 -17.22
C PRO A 304 -9.98 22.76 -18.46
N ALA A 305 -9.56 22.35 -19.66
CA ALA A 305 -10.15 22.85 -20.90
C ALA A 305 -11.51 22.18 -21.16
N PRO A 306 -12.54 22.94 -21.59
CA PRO A 306 -13.84 22.36 -21.94
C PRO A 306 -13.73 21.51 -23.22
N GLY A 307 -14.62 20.50 -23.32
CA GLY A 307 -14.71 19.67 -24.53
C GLY A 307 -13.86 18.40 -24.48
N VAL A 308 -13.44 17.95 -23.28
CA VAL A 308 -12.76 16.67 -23.14
C VAL A 308 -13.62 15.52 -23.67
N GLN A 309 -13.01 14.64 -24.46
CA GLN A 309 -13.64 13.43 -24.96
C GLN A 309 -13.20 12.26 -24.09
N ILE A 310 -14.17 11.57 -23.52
CA ILE A 310 -13.93 10.39 -22.66
C ILE A 310 -14.57 9.19 -23.36
N LYS A 311 -13.78 8.12 -23.55
CA LYS A 311 -14.26 6.89 -24.14
C LYS A 311 -14.11 5.76 -23.16
N VAL A 312 -15.22 5.07 -22.86
CA VAL A 312 -15.20 3.81 -22.10
C VAL A 312 -15.48 2.68 -23.08
N SER A 313 -14.57 1.72 -23.14
CA SER A 313 -14.73 0.55 -24.00
C SER A 313 -14.41 -0.73 -23.25
N ALA A 314 -15.11 -1.81 -23.58
CA ALA A 314 -14.81 -3.14 -23.08
C ALA A 314 -14.85 -4.14 -24.23
N SER A 315 -13.91 -5.10 -24.18
CA SER A 315 -13.82 -6.17 -25.17
C SER A 315 -13.30 -7.46 -24.53
N GLN A 316 -13.75 -8.58 -25.07
CA GLN A 316 -13.19 -9.88 -24.75
C GLN A 316 -11.92 -10.09 -25.58
N GLN A 317 -10.86 -10.54 -24.94
CA GLN A 317 -9.59 -10.86 -25.57
C GLN A 317 -9.58 -12.32 -26.09
N ALA A 318 -8.63 -12.66 -26.95
CA ALA A 318 -8.49 -14.00 -27.52
C ALA A 318 -8.25 -15.11 -26.49
N ASP A 319 -7.67 -14.77 -25.33
CA ASP A 319 -7.43 -15.69 -24.21
C ASP A 319 -8.65 -15.84 -23.27
N GLY A 320 -9.77 -15.20 -23.62
CA GLY A 320 -10.99 -15.21 -22.84
C GLY A 320 -11.04 -14.13 -21.73
N SER A 321 -9.96 -13.40 -21.48
CA SER A 321 -9.94 -12.29 -20.53
C SER A 321 -10.78 -11.11 -21.03
N ALA A 322 -11.17 -10.21 -20.12
CA ALA A 322 -11.84 -8.95 -20.46
C ALA A 322 -10.87 -7.78 -20.36
N ALA A 323 -10.80 -6.93 -21.37
CA ALA A 323 -10.13 -5.66 -21.31
C ALA A 323 -11.16 -4.53 -21.26
N ILE A 324 -11.06 -3.68 -20.23
CA ILE A 324 -11.92 -2.50 -20.04
C ILE A 324 -10.98 -1.29 -20.08
N CYS A 325 -11.24 -0.37 -20.99
CA CYS A 325 -10.42 0.83 -21.19
C CYS A 325 -11.23 2.08 -20.92
N VAL A 326 -10.64 3.01 -20.16
CA VAL A 326 -11.13 4.39 -20.00
C VAL A 326 -10.08 5.31 -20.58
N GLU A 327 -10.39 5.99 -21.65
CA GLU A 327 -9.51 6.86 -22.43
C GLU A 327 -10.02 8.30 -22.41
N ASP A 328 -9.14 9.27 -22.22
CA ASP A 328 -9.42 10.68 -22.40
C ASP A 328 -8.36 11.36 -23.28
N ASN A 329 -8.76 12.40 -24.00
CA ASN A 329 -7.91 13.21 -24.86
C ASN A 329 -7.39 14.47 -24.14
N GLY A 330 -7.17 14.38 -22.84
CA GLY A 330 -6.83 15.51 -21.98
C GLY A 330 -5.35 15.88 -21.95
N VAL A 331 -4.95 16.53 -20.84
CA VAL A 331 -3.58 17.04 -20.65
C VAL A 331 -2.51 15.94 -20.53
N GLY A 332 -2.92 14.70 -20.32
CA GLY A 332 -2.01 13.57 -20.14
C GLY A 332 -1.29 13.58 -18.79
N ILE A 333 -0.42 12.59 -18.61
CA ILE A 333 0.37 12.37 -17.41
C ILE A 333 1.84 12.33 -17.84
N ALA A 334 2.71 13.06 -17.15
CA ALA A 334 4.14 13.05 -17.41
C ALA A 334 4.75 11.65 -17.13
N GLU A 335 5.74 11.27 -17.92
CA GLU A 335 6.33 9.92 -17.88
C GLU A 335 6.93 9.58 -16.51
N ASP A 336 7.56 10.53 -15.86
CA ASP A 336 8.11 10.39 -14.50
C ASP A 336 7.04 10.21 -13.42
N ALA A 337 5.80 10.61 -13.67
CA ALA A 337 4.65 10.47 -12.77
C ALA A 337 3.94 9.11 -12.91
N LEU A 338 3.99 8.48 -14.10
CA LEU A 338 3.27 7.24 -14.39
C LEU A 338 3.48 6.11 -13.38
N PRO A 339 4.71 5.82 -12.89
CA PRO A 339 4.94 4.76 -11.92
C PRO A 339 4.25 4.99 -10.57
N PHE A 340 3.86 6.23 -10.28
CA PHE A 340 3.37 6.64 -8.97
C PHE A 340 1.88 6.95 -8.91
N VAL A 341 1.17 7.01 -10.05
CA VAL A 341 -0.23 7.45 -10.11
C VAL A 341 -1.20 6.62 -9.29
N PHE A 342 -0.89 5.35 -9.06
CA PHE A 342 -1.68 4.44 -8.21
C PHE A 342 -1.27 4.46 -6.74
N ASN A 343 -0.23 5.23 -6.37
CA ASN A 343 0.18 5.34 -4.97
C ASN A 343 -0.81 6.21 -4.20
N ARG A 344 -1.03 5.87 -2.94
CA ARG A 344 -1.93 6.60 -2.05
C ARG A 344 -1.43 8.02 -1.83
N PHE A 345 -2.36 8.98 -1.84
CA PHE A 345 -2.09 10.41 -1.69
C PHE A 345 -1.17 11.01 -2.76
N TYR A 346 -0.83 10.24 -3.79
CA TYR A 346 -0.01 10.77 -4.87
C TYR A 346 -0.80 11.76 -5.72
N ARG A 347 -0.14 12.86 -6.07
CA ARG A 347 -0.67 13.91 -6.94
C ARG A 347 0.46 14.41 -7.81
N ALA A 348 0.28 14.38 -9.13
CA ALA A 348 1.28 14.91 -10.07
C ALA A 348 1.40 16.44 -9.94
N ASP A 349 0.28 17.13 -9.67
CA ASP A 349 0.27 18.57 -9.40
C ASP A 349 0.49 18.87 -7.92
N LYS A 350 1.67 19.41 -7.59
CA LYS A 350 2.05 19.89 -6.25
C LYS A 350 1.54 21.30 -5.95
N SER A 351 1.02 22.03 -6.95
CA SER A 351 0.55 23.41 -6.77
C SER A 351 -0.77 23.52 -6.00
N GLY A 352 -1.48 22.42 -5.82
CA GLY A 352 -2.76 22.39 -5.13
C GLY A 352 -3.93 22.91 -5.95
N LEU A 353 -3.72 23.28 -7.22
CA LEU A 353 -4.78 23.79 -8.10
C LEU A 353 -5.79 22.70 -8.47
N ILE A 354 -5.33 21.46 -8.65
CA ILE A 354 -6.19 20.31 -8.94
C ILE A 354 -6.71 19.72 -7.62
N LYS A 355 -8.03 19.77 -7.42
CA LYS A 355 -8.71 19.31 -6.20
C LYS A 355 -8.88 17.80 -6.21
N GLY A 356 -8.21 17.06 -5.32
CA GLY A 356 -8.38 15.61 -5.14
C GLY A 356 -7.78 15.12 -3.83
N THR A 357 -8.20 13.95 -3.36
CA THR A 357 -7.64 13.28 -2.17
C THR A 357 -6.34 12.53 -2.47
N GLY A 358 -6.09 12.21 -3.73
CA GLY A 358 -5.00 11.33 -4.15
C GLY A 358 -5.24 9.85 -3.77
N LEU A 359 -6.46 9.49 -3.38
CA LEU A 359 -6.83 8.13 -3.02
C LEU A 359 -7.61 7.40 -4.12
N GLY A 360 -8.27 8.12 -5.03
CA GLY A 360 -9.17 7.53 -6.03
C GLY A 360 -8.51 6.45 -6.88
N LEU A 361 -7.34 6.71 -7.48
CA LEU A 361 -6.63 5.72 -8.31
C LEU A 361 -6.09 4.55 -7.49
N SER A 362 -5.69 4.76 -6.24
CA SER A 362 -5.31 3.65 -5.35
C SER A 362 -6.51 2.78 -4.97
N ILE A 363 -7.70 3.34 -4.80
CA ILE A 363 -8.95 2.58 -4.63
C ILE A 363 -9.22 1.74 -5.87
N VAL A 364 -9.11 2.33 -7.07
CA VAL A 364 -9.28 1.60 -8.34
C VAL A 364 -8.36 0.38 -8.41
N ARG A 365 -7.07 0.57 -8.14
CA ARG A 365 -6.08 -0.52 -8.17
C ARG A 365 -6.45 -1.64 -7.21
N HIS A 366 -6.68 -1.32 -5.93
CA HIS A 366 -7.01 -2.34 -4.92
C HIS A 366 -8.34 -3.05 -5.22
N ALA A 367 -9.34 -2.31 -5.72
CA ALA A 367 -10.62 -2.91 -6.09
C ALA A 367 -10.49 -3.86 -7.29
N VAL A 368 -9.71 -3.50 -8.32
CA VAL A 368 -9.42 -4.36 -9.46
C VAL A 368 -8.64 -5.60 -9.02
N GLU A 369 -7.59 -5.44 -8.20
CA GLU A 369 -6.80 -6.54 -7.64
C GLU A 369 -7.66 -7.49 -6.80
N ALA A 370 -8.61 -6.97 -6.02
CA ALA A 370 -9.57 -7.77 -5.25
C ALA A 370 -10.49 -8.63 -6.12
N HIS A 371 -10.76 -8.19 -7.36
CA HIS A 371 -11.49 -8.96 -8.36
C HIS A 371 -10.59 -9.89 -9.21
N GLY A 372 -9.31 -10.06 -8.82
CA GLY A 372 -8.34 -10.89 -9.53
C GLY A 372 -7.85 -10.28 -10.85
N GLY A 373 -8.11 -9.00 -11.09
CA GLY A 373 -7.68 -8.27 -12.28
C GLY A 373 -6.38 -7.50 -12.08
N THR A 374 -5.96 -6.82 -13.15
CA THR A 374 -4.82 -5.89 -13.14
C THR A 374 -5.24 -4.57 -13.79
N ILE A 375 -4.63 -3.47 -13.36
CA ILE A 375 -4.81 -2.16 -13.98
C ILE A 375 -3.47 -1.59 -14.39
N SER A 376 -3.45 -0.96 -15.57
CA SER A 376 -2.29 -0.25 -16.10
C SER A 376 -2.72 1.13 -16.63
N VAL A 377 -1.74 2.01 -16.83
CA VAL A 377 -1.95 3.32 -17.42
C VAL A 377 -0.90 3.56 -18.51
N ALA A 378 -1.35 4.10 -19.62
CA ALA A 378 -0.51 4.63 -20.69
C ALA A 378 -0.95 6.06 -20.96
N SER A 379 0.00 6.98 -21.04
CA SER A 379 -0.33 8.39 -21.30
C SER A 379 0.73 9.05 -22.13
N GLU A 380 0.26 9.95 -22.99
CA GLU A 380 1.09 10.84 -23.82
C GLU A 380 0.67 12.27 -23.49
N PRO A 381 1.56 13.09 -22.89
CA PRO A 381 1.23 14.43 -22.46
C PRO A 381 0.68 15.29 -23.60
N GLY A 382 -0.47 15.94 -23.37
CA GLY A 382 -1.18 16.77 -24.32
C GLY A 382 -1.93 16.01 -25.42
N VAL A 383 -1.94 14.69 -25.40
CA VAL A 383 -2.60 13.87 -26.43
C VAL A 383 -3.68 12.99 -25.83
N ARG A 384 -3.33 12.11 -24.88
CA ARG A 384 -4.29 11.16 -24.29
C ARG A 384 -3.80 10.50 -23.01
N THR A 385 -4.76 10.03 -22.23
CA THR A 385 -4.53 9.07 -21.13
C THR A 385 -5.44 7.87 -21.31
N VAL A 386 -4.91 6.66 -21.12
CA VAL A 386 -5.65 5.41 -21.20
C VAL A 386 -5.40 4.58 -19.96
N PHE A 387 -6.44 4.33 -19.18
CA PHE A 387 -6.43 3.33 -18.11
C PHE A 387 -6.99 2.03 -18.65
N THR A 388 -6.24 0.95 -18.51
CA THR A 388 -6.64 -0.38 -18.99
C THR A 388 -6.76 -1.35 -17.82
N ILE A 389 -7.95 -1.90 -17.62
CA ILE A 389 -8.24 -2.96 -16.65
C ILE A 389 -8.35 -4.28 -17.41
N VAL A 390 -7.63 -5.29 -16.94
CA VAL A 390 -7.71 -6.65 -17.47
C VAL A 390 -8.27 -7.55 -16.38
N LEU A 391 -9.37 -8.24 -16.68
CA LEU A 391 -10.01 -9.21 -15.78
C LEU A 391 -9.81 -10.63 -16.32
N PRO A 392 -9.68 -11.63 -15.42
CA PRO A 392 -9.60 -13.03 -15.83
C PRO A 392 -10.92 -13.48 -16.49
N ALA A 393 -10.85 -14.50 -17.35
CA ALA A 393 -12.00 -15.08 -18.03
C ALA A 393 -13.14 -15.48 -17.06
N SER A 394 -12.80 -15.87 -15.83
CA SER A 394 -13.78 -16.22 -14.78
C SER A 394 -14.65 -15.06 -14.30
N ALA A 395 -14.27 -13.83 -14.62
CA ALA A 395 -15.03 -12.64 -14.30
C ALA A 395 -16.01 -12.21 -15.40
N LEU A 396 -15.98 -12.87 -16.56
CA LEU A 396 -16.95 -12.67 -17.66
C LEU A 396 -18.13 -13.62 -17.49
N CYS A 397 -19.34 -13.09 -17.70
CA CYS A 397 -20.57 -13.84 -17.76
C CYS A 397 -21.03 -13.83 -19.22
N ILE A 398 -20.66 -14.87 -19.97
CA ILE A 398 -21.02 -15.07 -21.38
C ILE A 398 -22.34 -15.81 -21.45
#